data_5496a52c06b33a4ab5548b3278c471be
#
_entry.id   5496a52c06b33a4ab5548b3278c471be
#
_cell.length_a   1.000
_cell.length_b   1.000
_cell.length_c   1.000
_cell.angle_alpha   90.00
_cell.angle_beta   90.00
_cell.angle_gamma   90.00
#
_symmetry.space_group_name_H-M   'P 1'
#
loop_
_entity.id
_entity.type
_entity.pdbx_description
1 polymer ?
#
loop_
_entity_poly.entity_id
_entity_poly.type
_entity_poly.pdbx_seq_one_letter_code
_entity_poly.pdbx_strand_id
1 'polypeptide(L)'
;MDDVVNVSGHRLSTAEIEAALIEDSSVAEAAVVGINDEMTGQAVNAFVSLKDNSQAGDSKKKELVMQVRKSIGPFAAPKAIFIVDDLPKTRSGKIMRRILRKILSGEEDSLGDTSTLADPSVVDQIIEVVKASKKK
;
A
#
# COMPACT_ATOMS: atom_id res chain seq x y z
N MET A 1 0.92 -4.43 -15.30
CA MET A 1 1.17 -3.05 -15.76
C MET A 1 1.34 -2.13 -14.56
N ASP A 2 2.41 -1.37 -14.54
CA ASP A 2 2.71 -0.50 -13.40
C ASP A 2 1.84 0.74 -13.41
N ASP A 3 1.33 1.12 -12.24
CA ASP A 3 0.61 2.37 -12.07
C ASP A 3 1.62 3.51 -11.91
N VAL A 4 1.22 4.69 -12.34
CA VAL A 4 2.01 5.91 -12.18
C VAL A 4 1.27 6.82 -11.21
N VAL A 5 2.01 7.38 -10.25
CA VAL A 5 1.48 8.32 -9.26
C VAL A 5 2.13 9.68 -9.50
N ASN A 6 1.32 10.75 -9.54
CA ASN A 6 1.82 12.11 -9.67
C ASN A 6 1.80 12.79 -8.31
N VAL A 7 2.99 13.09 -7.77
CA VAL A 7 3.13 13.74 -6.47
C VAL A 7 3.90 15.03 -6.68
N SER A 8 3.27 16.16 -6.40
CA SER A 8 3.90 17.48 -6.53
C SER A 8 4.57 17.70 -7.88
N GLY A 9 3.96 17.19 -8.96
CA GLY A 9 4.49 17.29 -10.31
C GLY A 9 5.48 16.21 -10.71
N HIS A 10 5.85 15.33 -9.80
CA HIS A 10 6.76 14.20 -10.09
C HIS A 10 5.95 12.96 -10.46
N ARG A 11 6.32 12.34 -11.56
CA ARG A 11 5.70 11.07 -11.98
C ARG A 11 6.51 9.92 -11.41
N LEU A 12 5.87 9.08 -10.63
CA LEU A 12 6.52 7.97 -9.93
C LEU A 12 5.87 6.65 -10.35
N SER A 13 6.71 5.65 -10.61
CA SER A 13 6.21 4.30 -10.83
C SER A 13 5.93 3.64 -9.48
N THR A 14 4.74 3.06 -9.32
CA THR A 14 4.43 2.31 -8.09
C THR A 14 5.37 1.13 -7.92
N ALA A 15 5.83 0.52 -9.03
CA ALA A 15 6.76 -0.59 -8.98
C ALA A 15 8.10 -0.19 -8.36
N GLU A 16 8.59 1.02 -8.65
CA GLU A 16 9.85 1.51 -8.07
C GLU A 16 9.73 1.67 -6.55
N ILE A 17 8.60 2.21 -6.10
CA ILE A 17 8.37 2.39 -4.67
C ILE A 17 8.21 1.04 -3.97
N GLU A 18 7.48 0.12 -4.60
CA GLU A 18 7.32 -1.24 -4.06
C GLU A 18 8.68 -1.93 -3.94
N ALA A 19 9.54 -1.79 -4.95
CA ALA A 19 10.88 -2.38 -4.91
C ALA A 19 11.71 -1.79 -3.78
N ALA A 20 11.61 -0.49 -3.55
CA ALA A 20 12.32 0.16 -2.45
C ALA A 20 11.86 -0.37 -1.09
N LEU A 21 10.56 -0.60 -0.92
CA LEU A 21 10.03 -1.14 0.32
C LEU A 21 10.50 -2.58 0.56
N ILE A 22 10.55 -3.37 -0.49
CA ILE A 22 10.97 -4.79 -0.40
C ILE A 22 12.47 -4.92 -0.10
N GLU A 23 13.26 -3.87 -0.32
CA GLU A 23 14.66 -3.86 0.08
C GLU A 23 14.84 -4.08 1.59
N ASP A 24 13.85 -3.70 2.39
CA ASP A 24 13.86 -4.02 3.82
C ASP A 24 13.63 -5.52 3.97
N SER A 25 14.55 -6.21 4.62
CA SER A 25 14.53 -7.67 4.72
C SER A 25 13.32 -8.20 5.52
N SER A 26 12.66 -7.35 6.30
CA SER A 26 11.48 -7.75 7.08
C SER A 26 10.19 -7.69 6.26
N VAL A 27 10.21 -7.06 5.08
CA VAL A 27 9.03 -6.93 4.22
C VAL A 27 8.92 -8.15 3.33
N ALA A 28 7.77 -8.85 3.42
CA ALA A 28 7.50 -9.99 2.56
C ALA A 28 6.91 -9.55 1.22
N GLU A 29 5.95 -8.62 1.26
CA GLU A 29 5.29 -8.10 0.07
C GLU A 29 4.94 -6.62 0.27
N ALA A 30 4.83 -5.90 -0.83
CA ALA A 30 4.42 -4.49 -0.79
C ALA A 30 3.53 -4.19 -1.99
N ALA A 31 2.54 -3.32 -1.79
CA ALA A 31 1.70 -2.80 -2.85
C ALA A 31 1.52 -1.31 -2.64
N VAL A 32 1.72 -0.53 -3.69
CA VAL A 32 1.64 0.92 -3.63
C VAL A 32 0.52 1.40 -4.55
N VAL A 33 -0.30 2.30 -4.03
CA VAL A 33 -1.39 2.90 -4.82
C VAL A 33 -1.39 4.41 -4.64
N GLY A 34 -1.84 5.14 -5.66
CA GLY A 34 -2.01 6.58 -5.60
C GLY A 34 -3.45 6.94 -5.30
N ILE A 35 -3.65 7.85 -4.36
CA ILE A 35 -4.96 8.33 -3.98
C ILE A 35 -4.98 9.85 -4.19
N ASN A 36 -6.09 10.39 -4.65
CA ASN A 36 -6.21 11.82 -4.90
C ASN A 36 -5.97 12.63 -3.61
N ASP A 37 -5.17 13.67 -3.75
CA ASP A 37 -4.82 14.55 -2.65
C ASP A 37 -4.92 16.00 -3.17
N GLU A 38 -5.63 16.85 -2.45
CA GLU A 38 -5.86 18.22 -2.88
C GLU A 38 -4.59 19.07 -2.95
N MET A 39 -3.61 18.76 -2.13
CA MET A 39 -2.38 19.56 -2.05
C MET A 39 -1.31 19.09 -3.03
N THR A 40 -1.16 17.79 -3.23
CA THR A 40 -0.06 17.25 -4.02
C THR A 40 -0.51 16.62 -5.35
N GLY A 41 -1.82 16.60 -5.63
CA GLY A 41 -2.41 15.93 -6.78
C GLY A 41 -2.74 14.48 -6.45
N GLN A 42 -1.73 13.71 -6.10
CA GLN A 42 -1.92 12.34 -5.62
C GLN A 42 -0.98 12.09 -4.44
N ALA A 43 -1.38 11.23 -3.54
CA ALA A 43 -0.56 10.82 -2.41
C ALA A 43 -0.22 9.34 -2.55
N VAL A 44 1.00 8.99 -2.19
CA VAL A 44 1.46 7.60 -2.18
C VAL A 44 0.96 6.93 -0.90
N ASN A 45 0.27 5.80 -1.07
CA ASN A 45 -0.16 4.96 0.05
C ASN A 45 0.38 3.56 -0.17
N ALA A 46 0.98 2.98 0.86
CA ALA A 46 1.63 1.69 0.75
C ALA A 46 1.00 0.68 1.71
N PHE A 47 0.81 -0.54 1.22
CA PHE A 47 0.41 -1.68 2.03
C PHE A 47 1.58 -2.65 2.03
N VAL A 48 2.00 -3.07 3.21
CA VAL A 48 3.11 -4.02 3.35
C VAL A 48 2.70 -5.18 4.24
N SER A 49 3.17 -6.38 3.88
CA SER A 49 3.07 -7.52 4.78
C SER A 49 4.48 -7.88 5.22
N LEU A 50 4.63 -8.16 6.51
CA LEU A 50 5.94 -8.47 7.10
C LEU A 50 6.12 -9.98 7.22
N LYS A 51 7.38 -10.40 7.12
CA LYS A 51 7.72 -11.81 7.34
C LYS A 51 7.51 -12.22 8.78
N ASP A 52 7.62 -11.26 9.70
CA ASP A 52 7.44 -11.47 11.13
C ASP A 52 6.58 -10.33 11.68
N ASN A 53 5.35 -10.64 12.06
CA ASN A 53 4.40 -9.65 12.56
C ASN A 53 4.84 -9.01 13.89
N SER A 54 5.77 -9.60 14.61
CA SER A 54 6.28 -9.01 15.84
C SER A 54 7.01 -7.70 15.59
N GLN A 55 7.41 -7.43 14.36
CA GLN A 55 8.08 -6.20 13.98
C GLN A 55 7.11 -5.10 13.53
N ALA A 56 5.82 -5.42 13.45
CA ALA A 56 4.82 -4.44 13.07
C ALA A 56 4.70 -3.34 14.11
N GLY A 57 4.55 -2.08 13.67
CA GLY A 57 4.39 -0.95 14.57
C GLY A 57 4.83 0.34 13.91
N ASP A 58 4.67 1.45 14.65
CA ASP A 58 4.99 2.78 14.15
C ASP A 58 6.48 2.92 13.81
N SER A 59 7.35 2.31 14.59
CA SER A 59 8.79 2.33 14.32
C SER A 59 9.12 1.73 12.96
N LYS A 60 8.49 0.59 12.64
CA LYS A 60 8.69 -0.06 11.36
C LYS A 60 8.16 0.80 10.22
N LYS A 61 7.03 1.46 10.40
CA LYS A 61 6.48 2.37 9.39
C LYS A 61 7.45 3.51 9.09
N LYS A 62 8.05 4.09 10.12
CA LYS A 62 9.05 5.16 9.96
C LYS A 62 10.28 4.66 9.21
N GLU A 63 10.76 3.47 9.53
CA GLU A 63 11.88 2.87 8.83
C GLU A 63 11.60 2.70 7.34
N LEU A 64 10.40 2.24 7.00
CA LEU A 64 10.00 2.03 5.61
C LEU A 64 9.89 3.35 4.85
N VAL A 65 9.34 4.39 5.49
CA VAL A 65 9.28 5.72 4.88
C VAL A 65 10.69 6.22 4.58
N MET A 66 11.59 6.09 5.55
CA MET A 66 12.98 6.51 5.35
C MET A 66 13.69 5.71 4.27
N GLN A 67 13.37 4.41 4.16
CA GLN A 67 13.93 3.55 3.12
C GLN A 67 13.56 4.07 1.73
N VAL A 68 12.31 4.45 1.52
CA VAL A 68 11.86 5.00 0.23
C VAL A 68 12.52 6.35 -0.04
N ARG A 69 12.59 7.22 0.97
CA ARG A 69 13.23 8.53 0.83
C ARG A 69 14.69 8.40 0.43
N LYS A 70 15.38 7.44 1.01
CA LYS A 70 16.80 7.20 0.73
C LYS A 70 17.01 6.59 -0.66
N SER A 71 16.15 5.65 -1.05
CA SER A 71 16.29 4.92 -2.33
C SER A 71 15.86 5.73 -3.53
N ILE A 72 14.81 6.53 -3.40
CA ILE A 72 14.21 7.26 -4.53
C ILE A 72 14.28 8.77 -4.32
N GLY A 73 13.76 9.25 -3.18
CA GLY A 73 13.74 10.68 -2.86
C GLY A 73 12.57 11.04 -1.96
N PRO A 74 12.61 12.24 -1.33
CA PRO A 74 11.57 12.66 -0.40
C PRO A 74 10.17 12.73 -1.02
N PHE A 75 10.08 13.07 -2.30
CA PHE A 75 8.80 13.17 -3.00
C PHE A 75 8.11 11.82 -3.18
N ALA A 76 8.85 10.71 -3.08
CA ALA A 76 8.30 9.36 -3.22
C ALA A 76 7.91 8.75 -1.88
N ALA A 77 8.21 9.41 -0.75
CA ALA A 77 7.90 8.87 0.56
C ALA A 77 6.38 8.66 0.72
N PRO A 78 5.94 7.46 1.16
CA PRO A 78 4.52 7.22 1.35
C PRO A 78 3.92 8.15 2.40
N LYS A 79 2.76 8.69 2.10
CA LYS A 79 2.00 9.49 3.04
C LYS A 79 1.48 8.63 4.18
N ALA A 80 1.12 7.39 3.86
CA ALA A 80 0.66 6.42 4.84
C ALA A 80 1.19 5.04 4.48
N ILE A 81 1.54 4.27 5.50
CA ILE A 81 1.93 2.87 5.34
C ILE A 81 1.00 2.03 6.24
N PHE A 82 0.37 1.03 5.64
CA PHE A 82 -0.52 0.11 6.34
C PHE A 82 0.16 -1.25 6.40
N ILE A 83 0.38 -1.75 7.60
CA ILE A 83 0.95 -3.09 7.79
C ILE A 83 -0.22 -4.07 7.92
N VAL A 84 -0.29 -5.01 6.99
CA VAL A 84 -1.38 -5.99 6.92
C VAL A 84 -0.81 -7.40 6.91
N ASP A 85 -1.66 -8.39 7.22
CA ASP A 85 -1.21 -9.79 7.25
C ASP A 85 -0.96 -10.33 5.84
N ASP A 86 -1.75 -9.89 4.87
CA ASP A 86 -1.61 -10.34 3.49
C ASP A 86 -2.24 -9.28 2.57
N LEU A 87 -1.96 -9.42 1.28
CA LEU A 87 -2.49 -8.52 0.25
C LEU A 87 -3.54 -9.26 -0.59
N PRO A 88 -4.54 -8.52 -1.15
CA PRO A 88 -5.54 -9.16 -1.99
C PRO A 88 -4.91 -9.60 -3.31
N LYS A 89 -4.87 -10.90 -3.53
CA LYS A 89 -4.25 -11.50 -4.71
C LYS A 89 -5.21 -12.42 -5.43
N THR A 90 -5.06 -12.49 -6.75
CA THR A 90 -5.76 -13.50 -7.54
C THR A 90 -5.14 -14.86 -7.25
N ARG A 91 -5.81 -15.92 -7.72
CA ARG A 91 -5.30 -17.28 -7.55
C ARG A 91 -3.95 -17.50 -8.24
N SER A 92 -3.64 -16.67 -9.23
CA SER A 92 -2.33 -16.71 -9.91
C SER A 92 -1.25 -15.92 -9.17
N GLY A 93 -1.60 -15.23 -8.07
CA GLY A 93 -0.65 -14.48 -7.26
C GLY A 93 -0.52 -13.02 -7.61
N LYS A 94 -1.37 -12.50 -8.48
CA LYS A 94 -1.34 -11.10 -8.88
C LYS A 94 -2.04 -10.21 -7.83
N ILE A 95 -1.36 -9.17 -7.37
CA ILE A 95 -1.92 -8.23 -6.40
C ILE A 95 -2.99 -7.37 -7.06
N MET A 96 -4.15 -7.29 -6.41
CA MET A 96 -5.30 -6.51 -6.89
C MET A 96 -5.28 -5.10 -6.32
N ARG A 97 -4.46 -4.23 -6.91
CA ARG A 97 -4.31 -2.85 -6.42
C ARG A 97 -5.60 -2.05 -6.52
N ARG A 98 -6.46 -2.40 -7.47
CA ARG A 98 -7.77 -1.75 -7.62
C ARG A 98 -8.59 -1.83 -6.34
N ILE A 99 -8.56 -2.98 -5.68
CA ILE A 99 -9.29 -3.18 -4.41
C ILE A 99 -8.72 -2.28 -3.33
N LEU A 100 -7.39 -2.17 -3.24
CA LEU A 100 -6.75 -1.31 -2.25
C LEU A 100 -7.13 0.15 -2.45
N ARG A 101 -7.16 0.62 -3.69
CA ARG A 101 -7.56 2.00 -3.97
C ARG A 101 -9.00 2.27 -3.55
N LYS A 102 -9.91 1.34 -3.81
CA LYS A 102 -11.30 1.51 -3.43
C LYS A 102 -11.48 1.56 -1.92
N ILE A 103 -10.76 0.73 -1.20
CA ILE A 103 -10.80 0.75 0.27
C ILE A 103 -10.35 2.10 0.80
N LEU A 104 -9.25 2.64 0.28
CA LEU A 104 -8.73 3.94 0.71
C LEU A 104 -9.65 5.09 0.35
N SER A 105 -10.39 4.96 -0.74
CA SER A 105 -11.33 5.99 -1.19
C SER A 105 -12.69 5.92 -0.49
N GLY A 106 -12.86 4.98 0.44
CA GLY A 106 -14.13 4.79 1.15
C GLY A 106 -15.17 4.04 0.33
N GLU A 107 -14.75 3.34 -0.71
CA GLU A 107 -15.66 2.62 -1.61
C GLU A 107 -15.64 1.11 -1.36
N GLU A 108 -15.43 0.70 -0.10
CA GLU A 108 -15.35 -0.72 0.26
C GLU A 108 -16.64 -1.49 -0.03
N ASP A 109 -17.77 -0.79 -0.16
CA ASP A 109 -19.04 -1.42 -0.53
C ASP A 109 -19.18 -1.63 -2.04
N SER A 110 -18.26 -1.08 -2.82
CA SER A 110 -18.31 -1.11 -4.29
C SER A 110 -17.10 -1.80 -4.89
N LEU A 111 -16.58 -2.84 -4.22
CA LEU A 111 -15.37 -3.53 -4.67
C LEU A 111 -15.58 -4.32 -5.96
N GLY A 112 -16.82 -4.58 -6.33
CA GLY A 112 -17.12 -5.37 -7.50
C GLY A 112 -16.92 -6.86 -7.24
N ASP A 113 -16.51 -7.58 -8.27
CA ASP A 113 -16.35 -9.03 -8.18
C ASP A 113 -15.04 -9.38 -7.47
N THR A 114 -15.15 -9.98 -6.28
CA THR A 114 -14.00 -10.46 -5.51
C THR A 114 -13.83 -11.97 -5.61
N SER A 115 -14.62 -12.63 -6.47
CA SER A 115 -14.56 -14.08 -6.61
C SER A 115 -13.25 -14.60 -7.18
N THR A 116 -12.47 -13.73 -7.84
CA THR A 116 -11.15 -14.08 -8.38
C THR A 116 -10.05 -14.09 -7.32
N LEU A 117 -10.34 -13.60 -6.12
CA LEU A 117 -9.36 -13.56 -5.04
C LEU A 117 -9.12 -14.96 -4.49
N ALA A 118 -7.85 -15.26 -4.21
CA ALA A 118 -7.47 -16.52 -3.59
C ALA A 118 -8.04 -16.62 -2.18
N ASP A 119 -8.07 -15.49 -1.45
CA ASP A 119 -8.61 -15.43 -0.09
C ASP A 119 -9.36 -14.11 0.10
N PRO A 120 -10.69 -14.10 -0.08
CA PRO A 120 -11.47 -12.87 0.09
C PRO A 120 -11.46 -12.31 1.51
N SER A 121 -11.15 -13.11 2.53
CA SER A 121 -11.10 -12.62 3.91
C SER A 121 -10.00 -11.59 4.13
N VAL A 122 -8.98 -11.56 3.28
CA VAL A 122 -7.90 -10.58 3.31
C VAL A 122 -8.48 -9.16 3.17
N VAL A 123 -9.50 -8.98 2.35
CA VAL A 123 -10.14 -7.69 2.13
C VAL A 123 -10.71 -7.13 3.44
N ASP A 124 -11.40 -7.97 4.21
CA ASP A 124 -11.99 -7.54 5.48
C ASP A 124 -10.93 -7.08 6.47
N GLN A 125 -9.82 -7.80 6.54
CA GLN A 125 -8.71 -7.46 7.41
C GLN A 125 -8.10 -6.11 7.01
N ILE A 126 -7.92 -5.88 5.72
CA ILE A 126 -7.36 -4.63 5.21
C ILE A 126 -8.30 -3.45 5.50
N ILE A 127 -9.61 -3.65 5.32
CA ILE A 127 -10.60 -2.61 5.64
C ILE A 127 -10.49 -2.20 7.10
N GLU A 128 -10.37 -3.16 8.02
CA GLU A 128 -10.22 -2.88 9.43
C GLU A 128 -8.95 -2.07 9.73
N VAL A 129 -7.83 -2.43 9.11
CA VAL A 129 -6.56 -1.72 9.31
C VAL A 129 -6.69 -0.26 8.84
N VAL A 130 -7.29 -0.04 7.68
CA VAL A 130 -7.47 1.31 7.14
C VAL A 130 -8.40 2.13 8.03
N LYS A 131 -9.52 1.56 8.48
CA LYS A 131 -10.46 2.27 9.35
C LYS A 131 -9.82 2.61 10.69
N ALA A 132 -9.03 1.73 11.26
CA ALA A 132 -8.33 1.99 12.51
C ALA A 132 -7.33 3.15 12.35
N SER A 133 -6.66 3.23 11.22
CA SER A 133 -5.73 4.32 10.92
C SER A 133 -6.44 5.66 10.79
N LYS A 134 -7.64 5.68 10.19
CA LYS A 134 -8.41 6.91 10.00
C LYS A 134 -8.98 7.47 11.30
N LYS A 135 -9.11 6.66 12.34
CA LYS A 135 -9.65 7.09 13.62
C LYS A 135 -8.65 7.84 14.50
N LYS A 136 -7.42 7.92 14.10
CA LYS A 136 -6.39 8.62 14.87
C LYS A 136 -6.32 10.11 14.55
#